data_25964c899eda3fed38e1b2de5bf7d6f1
#
_entry.id   25964c899eda3fed38e1b2de5bf7d6f1
#
_cell.length_a   1.000
_cell.length_b   1.000
_cell.length_c   1.000
_cell.angle_alpha   90.00
_cell.angle_beta   90.00
_cell.angle_gamma   90.00
#
_symmetry.space_group_name_H-M   'P 1'
#
loop_
_entity.id
_entity.type
_entity.pdbx_description
1 polymer ?
#
loop_
_entity_poly.entity_id
_entity_poly.type
_entity_poly.pdbx_seq_one_letter_code
_entity_poly.pdbx_strand_id
1 'polypeptide(L)'
;MYLEKIINVRENIKDTVIKTPLLYSNVFSKISNNNVYMKCKNLQLTGAYKIRGALNKILSLSEEEKSIRVVCFSSGNHAQGVAYTSSLANINSTIVMPKTTPYVIKLEHNHFKAINRIHNVLLEVTVETNGHENIQKILNSFKEYNYQINVMY
;
A
#
# COMPACT_ATOMS: atom_id res chain seq x y z
N MET A 1 12.68 23.44 -4.50
CA MET A 1 12.32 22.20 -5.25
C MET A 1 12.00 22.63 -6.67
N TYR A 2 12.68 22.09 -7.66
CA TYR A 2 12.55 22.54 -9.04
C TYR A 2 11.42 21.79 -9.73
N LEU A 3 10.63 22.47 -10.53
CA LEU A 3 9.49 21.93 -11.29
C LEU A 3 9.91 20.74 -12.15
N GLU A 4 11.07 20.81 -12.78
CA GLU A 4 11.65 19.74 -13.60
C GLU A 4 11.76 18.40 -12.84
N LYS A 5 12.18 18.44 -11.56
CA LYS A 5 12.25 17.23 -10.73
C LYS A 5 10.87 16.60 -10.52
N ILE A 6 9.84 17.43 -10.35
CA ILE A 6 8.46 16.95 -10.18
C ILE A 6 7.95 16.32 -11.49
N ILE A 7 8.25 16.96 -12.62
CA ILE A 7 7.87 16.44 -13.94
C ILE A 7 8.57 15.09 -14.18
N ASN A 8 9.87 14.99 -13.92
CA ASN A 8 10.62 13.75 -14.09
C ASN A 8 10.05 12.61 -13.22
N VAL A 9 9.76 12.89 -11.94
CA VAL A 9 9.12 11.91 -11.06
C VAL A 9 7.76 11.48 -11.62
N ARG A 10 6.96 12.41 -12.13
CA ARG A 10 5.67 12.09 -12.75
C ARG A 10 5.85 11.14 -13.92
N GLU A 11 6.79 11.41 -14.81
CA GLU A 11 7.06 10.55 -15.98
C GLU A 11 7.48 9.15 -15.54
N ASN A 12 8.35 9.03 -14.53
CA ASN A 12 8.83 7.75 -14.02
C ASN A 12 7.73 6.84 -13.45
N ILE A 13 6.66 7.42 -12.91
CA ILE A 13 5.63 6.65 -12.20
C ILE A 13 4.27 6.61 -12.92
N LYS A 14 4.10 7.32 -14.03
CA LYS A 14 2.79 7.55 -14.68
C LYS A 14 2.06 6.27 -15.11
N ASP A 15 2.82 5.26 -15.55
CA ASP A 15 2.26 4.02 -16.09
C ASP A 15 1.82 3.04 -14.99
N THR A 16 2.24 3.29 -13.74
CA THR A 16 1.90 2.46 -12.59
C THR A 16 0.82 3.09 -11.71
N VAL A 17 0.91 4.40 -11.45
CA VAL A 17 -0.01 5.06 -10.53
C VAL A 17 -1.28 5.55 -11.21
N ILE A 18 -2.40 5.48 -10.51
CA ILE A 18 -3.68 5.98 -11.03
C ILE A 18 -3.66 7.51 -11.15
N LYS A 19 -4.07 8.03 -12.30
CA LYS A 19 -4.40 9.43 -12.46
C LYS A 19 -5.75 9.70 -11.80
N THR A 20 -5.74 9.90 -10.48
CA THR A 20 -6.96 10.12 -9.70
C THR A 20 -7.72 11.38 -10.16
N PRO A 21 -9.06 11.38 -10.10
CA PRO A 21 -9.86 12.51 -10.57
C PRO A 21 -9.68 13.76 -9.70
N LEU A 22 -9.98 14.90 -10.30
CA LEU A 22 -10.19 16.17 -9.62
C LEU A 22 -11.69 16.46 -9.68
N LEU A 23 -12.37 16.40 -8.54
CA LEU A 23 -13.83 16.48 -8.43
C LEU A 23 -14.25 17.81 -7.81
N TYR A 24 -15.21 18.49 -8.44
CA TYR A 24 -15.83 19.67 -7.84
C TYR A 24 -16.68 19.26 -6.62
N SER A 25 -16.56 20.02 -5.55
CA SER A 25 -17.31 19.81 -4.32
C SER A 25 -18.36 20.89 -4.12
N ASN A 26 -19.61 20.56 -4.34
CA ASN A 26 -20.72 21.47 -4.07
C ASN A 26 -20.79 21.92 -2.61
N VAL A 27 -20.53 20.99 -1.69
CA VAL A 27 -20.61 21.25 -0.23
C VAL A 27 -19.54 22.26 0.19
N PHE A 28 -18.27 21.95 -0.09
CA PHE A 28 -17.18 22.84 0.30
C PHE A 28 -17.18 24.16 -0.47
N SER A 29 -17.66 24.17 -1.72
CA SER A 29 -17.80 25.40 -2.48
C SER A 29 -18.84 26.33 -1.87
N LYS A 30 -19.98 25.81 -1.43
CA LYS A 30 -21.01 26.61 -0.72
C LYS A 30 -20.50 27.15 0.62
N ILE A 31 -19.85 26.29 1.42
CA ILE A 31 -19.34 26.70 2.75
C ILE A 31 -18.28 27.79 2.63
N SER A 32 -17.37 27.68 1.66
CA SER A 32 -16.25 28.61 1.50
C SER A 32 -16.54 29.82 0.60
N ASN A 33 -17.70 29.84 -0.08
CA ASN A 33 -18.04 30.77 -1.13
C ASN A 33 -16.97 30.85 -2.23
N ASN A 34 -16.37 29.71 -2.59
CA ASN A 34 -15.33 29.55 -3.60
C ASN A 34 -15.58 28.32 -4.45
N ASN A 35 -14.88 28.20 -5.58
CA ASN A 35 -14.88 26.98 -6.37
C ASN A 35 -13.85 25.99 -5.78
N VAL A 36 -14.32 25.00 -5.04
CA VAL A 36 -13.46 23.99 -4.40
C VAL A 36 -13.46 22.68 -5.18
N TYR A 37 -12.26 22.23 -5.51
CA TYR A 37 -12.02 20.95 -6.18
C TYR A 37 -11.19 20.02 -5.29
N MET A 38 -11.61 18.76 -5.18
CA MET A 38 -10.93 17.75 -4.40
C MET A 38 -10.10 16.83 -5.30
N LYS A 39 -8.81 16.74 -5.02
CA LYS A 39 -7.93 15.75 -5.65
C LYS A 39 -7.96 14.44 -4.85
N CYS A 40 -8.75 13.47 -5.31
CA CYS A 40 -9.08 12.24 -4.58
C CYS A 40 -7.92 11.23 -4.54
N LYS A 41 -6.96 11.44 -3.63
CA LYS A 41 -5.79 10.55 -3.46
C LYS A 41 -6.11 9.23 -2.73
N ASN A 42 -7.26 9.13 -2.10
CA ASN A 42 -7.83 7.89 -1.56
C ASN A 42 -8.24 6.89 -2.65
N LEU A 43 -8.37 7.34 -3.89
CA LEU A 43 -8.63 6.47 -5.06
C LEU A 43 -7.35 5.93 -5.70
N GLN A 44 -6.20 6.05 -5.04
CA GLN A 44 -4.94 5.48 -5.50
C GLN A 44 -4.86 3.98 -5.12
N LEU A 45 -3.98 3.22 -5.78
CA LEU A 45 -3.81 1.76 -5.63
C LEU A 45 -3.73 1.27 -4.18
N THR A 46 -3.09 2.03 -3.29
CA THR A 46 -3.00 1.70 -1.86
C THR A 46 -3.92 2.59 -1.01
N GLY A 47 -4.96 3.16 -1.58
CA GLY A 47 -5.87 4.07 -0.88
C GLY A 47 -5.23 5.40 -0.43
N ALA A 48 -3.98 5.68 -0.82
CA ALA A 48 -3.24 6.86 -0.37
C ALA A 48 -2.18 7.32 -1.37
N TYR A 49 -1.77 8.60 -1.26
CA TYR A 49 -0.76 9.20 -2.14
C TYR A 49 0.67 8.67 -1.92
N LYS A 50 0.93 7.99 -0.81
CA LYS A 50 2.28 7.55 -0.39
C LYS A 50 2.94 6.59 -1.39
N ILE A 51 2.17 5.81 -2.12
CA ILE A 51 2.66 4.93 -3.18
C ILE A 51 3.50 5.68 -4.22
N ARG A 52 3.18 6.92 -4.54
CA ARG A 52 3.89 7.72 -5.55
C ARG A 52 5.34 7.95 -5.16
N GLY A 53 5.59 8.33 -3.90
CA GLY A 53 6.94 8.52 -3.38
C GLY A 53 7.70 7.21 -3.22
N ALA A 54 7.03 6.16 -2.72
CA ALA A 54 7.60 4.83 -2.57
C ALA A 54 8.03 4.27 -3.93
N LEU A 55 7.13 4.29 -4.92
CA LEU A 55 7.43 3.81 -6.28
C LEU A 55 8.61 4.55 -6.90
N ASN A 56 8.63 5.89 -6.84
CA ASN A 56 9.73 6.66 -7.39
C ASN A 56 11.07 6.29 -6.74
N LYS A 57 11.10 6.08 -5.41
CA LYS A 57 12.32 5.63 -4.73
C LYS A 57 12.72 4.22 -5.15
N ILE A 58 11.78 3.28 -5.20
CA ILE A 58 12.05 1.89 -5.61
C ILE A 58 12.59 1.84 -7.05
N LEU A 59 12.01 2.59 -7.98
CA LEU A 59 12.48 2.65 -9.36
C LEU A 59 13.87 3.29 -9.49
N SER A 60 14.26 4.15 -8.55
CA SER A 60 15.58 4.81 -8.55
C SER A 60 16.71 3.99 -7.92
N LEU A 61 16.42 2.82 -7.36
CA LEU A 61 17.42 1.94 -6.77
C LEU A 61 18.30 1.33 -7.87
N SER A 62 19.61 1.21 -7.60
CA SER A 62 20.53 0.45 -8.42
C SER A 62 20.21 -1.05 -8.37
N GLU A 63 20.69 -1.84 -9.32
CA GLU A 63 20.49 -3.29 -9.32
C GLU A 63 21.14 -3.95 -8.09
N GLU A 64 22.24 -3.40 -7.61
CA GLU A 64 22.90 -3.85 -6.38
C GLU A 64 22.00 -3.58 -5.15
N GLU A 65 21.45 -2.38 -5.02
CA GLU A 65 20.51 -2.04 -3.93
C GLU A 65 19.24 -2.89 -3.96
N LYS A 66 18.70 -3.18 -5.15
CA LYS A 66 17.53 -4.05 -5.34
C LYS A 66 17.81 -5.49 -4.91
N SER A 67 19.03 -5.99 -5.11
CA SER A 67 19.41 -7.37 -4.77
C SER A 67 19.46 -7.61 -3.26
N ILE A 68 19.69 -6.58 -2.46
CA ILE A 68 19.80 -6.68 -1.01
C ILE A 68 18.41 -6.81 -0.39
N ARG A 69 17.78 -5.73 -0.07
CA ARG A 69 16.43 -5.65 0.52
C ARG A 69 16.06 -4.20 0.80
N VAL A 70 14.79 -3.88 0.66
CA VAL A 70 14.25 -2.60 1.14
C VAL A 70 13.74 -2.75 2.56
N VAL A 71 14.13 -1.85 3.46
CA VAL A 71 13.63 -1.80 4.83
C VAL A 71 12.88 -0.47 5.04
N CYS A 72 11.69 -0.55 5.62
CA CYS A 72 10.86 0.61 5.92
C CYS A 72 10.36 0.53 7.35
N PHE A 73 10.46 1.62 8.09
CA PHE A 73 9.83 1.78 9.40
C PHE A 73 8.58 2.63 9.27
N SER A 74 7.42 1.99 9.32
CA SER A 74 6.11 2.67 9.21
C SER A 74 4.97 1.72 9.53
N SER A 75 3.92 2.21 10.20
CA SER A 75 2.68 1.48 10.51
C SER A 75 1.46 1.95 9.72
N GLY A 76 1.65 2.76 8.67
CA GLY A 76 0.54 3.39 7.95
C GLY A 76 0.69 3.32 6.43
N ASN A 77 0.15 4.32 5.76
CA ASN A 77 0.10 4.39 4.29
C ASN A 77 1.48 4.30 3.60
N HIS A 78 2.57 4.67 4.29
CA HIS A 78 3.90 4.53 3.73
C HIS A 78 4.35 3.06 3.73
N ALA A 79 4.05 2.32 4.79
CA ALA A 79 4.29 0.88 4.86
C ALA A 79 3.63 0.15 3.68
N GLN A 80 2.33 0.42 3.47
CA GLN A 80 1.57 -0.13 2.34
C GLN A 80 2.18 0.26 0.98
N GLY A 81 2.57 1.53 0.83
CA GLY A 81 3.20 2.02 -0.39
C GLY A 81 4.52 1.31 -0.69
N VAL A 82 5.40 1.13 0.31
CA VAL A 82 6.68 0.43 0.15
C VAL A 82 6.45 -1.05 -0.12
N ALA A 83 5.61 -1.73 0.65
CA ALA A 83 5.32 -3.16 0.44
C ALA A 83 4.79 -3.41 -0.98
N TYR A 84 3.78 -2.64 -1.41
CA TYR A 84 3.20 -2.77 -2.74
C TYR A 84 4.20 -2.53 -3.86
N THR A 85 4.96 -1.44 -3.80
CA THR A 85 5.90 -1.08 -4.87
C THR A 85 7.13 -1.98 -4.92
N SER A 86 7.61 -2.49 -3.78
CA SER A 86 8.67 -3.49 -3.73
C SER A 86 8.20 -4.81 -4.36
N SER A 87 6.96 -5.23 -4.09
CA SER A 87 6.36 -6.41 -4.72
C SER A 87 6.25 -6.24 -6.24
N LEU A 88 5.81 -5.10 -6.74
CA LEU A 88 5.76 -4.80 -8.18
C LEU A 88 7.15 -4.90 -8.84
N ALA A 89 8.18 -4.44 -8.15
CA ALA A 89 9.55 -4.47 -8.63
C ALA A 89 10.27 -5.81 -8.38
N ASN A 90 9.57 -6.80 -7.78
CA ASN A 90 10.13 -8.09 -7.38
C ASN A 90 11.32 -7.95 -6.40
N ILE A 91 11.25 -6.99 -5.49
CA ILE A 91 12.27 -6.70 -4.49
C ILE A 91 11.75 -7.15 -3.12
N ASN A 92 12.59 -7.85 -2.35
CA ASN A 92 12.29 -8.20 -0.98
C ASN A 92 12.19 -6.94 -0.11
N SER A 93 11.12 -6.81 0.65
CA SER A 93 10.95 -5.70 1.59
C SER A 93 10.65 -6.20 3.00
N THR A 94 11.13 -5.45 3.98
CA THR A 94 10.82 -5.66 5.39
C THR A 94 10.20 -4.39 5.94
N ILE A 95 8.99 -4.51 6.48
CA ILE A 95 8.31 -3.40 7.12
C ILE A 95 8.42 -3.57 8.63
N VAL A 96 9.07 -2.63 9.28
CA VAL A 96 9.20 -2.58 10.74
C VAL A 96 8.09 -1.69 11.29
N MET A 97 7.31 -2.23 12.21
CA MET A 97 6.16 -1.54 12.81
C MET A 97 6.30 -1.53 14.34
N PRO A 98 5.81 -0.48 15.04
CA PRO A 98 5.71 -0.51 16.50
C PRO A 98 4.81 -1.66 16.97
N LYS A 99 5.13 -2.26 18.11
CA LYS A 99 4.32 -3.33 18.74
C LYS A 99 2.87 -2.90 18.99
N THR A 100 2.64 -1.62 19.16
CA THR A 100 1.31 -1.01 19.35
C THR A 100 0.52 -0.82 18.05
N THR A 101 1.10 -1.19 16.90
CA THR A 101 0.38 -1.13 15.63
C THR A 101 -0.77 -2.12 15.64
N PRO A 102 -2.03 -1.67 15.46
CA PRO A 102 -3.16 -2.59 15.51
C PRO A 102 -3.07 -3.63 14.40
N TYR A 103 -3.14 -4.92 14.77
CA TYR A 103 -3.51 -6.09 13.96
C TYR A 103 -2.53 -6.63 12.93
N VAL A 104 -1.53 -5.90 12.40
CA VAL A 104 -0.66 -6.45 11.33
C VAL A 104 0.81 -6.30 11.68
N ILE A 105 1.51 -7.40 11.90
CA ILE A 105 2.95 -7.43 12.13
C ILE A 105 3.73 -7.68 10.85
N LYS A 106 3.18 -8.50 9.95
CA LYS A 106 3.83 -8.85 8.69
C LYS A 106 2.79 -8.96 7.57
N LEU A 107 3.04 -8.27 6.47
CA LEU A 107 2.28 -8.40 5.25
C LEU A 107 3.23 -8.81 4.12
N GLU A 108 3.11 -10.04 3.66
CA GLU A 108 3.86 -10.53 2.50
C GLU A 108 2.91 -10.77 1.32
N HIS A 109 3.24 -10.14 0.21
CA HIS A 109 2.51 -10.30 -1.04
C HIS A 109 3.25 -11.31 -1.91
N ASN A 110 2.74 -12.54 -1.99
CA ASN A 110 3.42 -13.61 -2.70
C ASN A 110 2.66 -14.04 -3.96
N HIS A 111 3.02 -13.48 -5.10
CA HIS A 111 2.44 -13.82 -6.39
C HIS A 111 2.78 -15.25 -6.86
N PHE A 112 3.87 -15.84 -6.36
CA PHE A 112 4.34 -17.15 -6.82
C PHE A 112 3.58 -18.33 -6.20
N LYS A 113 2.99 -18.14 -5.01
CA LYS A 113 2.21 -19.16 -4.32
C LYS A 113 0.71 -19.14 -4.67
N ALA A 114 0.24 -18.18 -5.44
CA ALA A 114 -1.17 -18.09 -5.81
C ALA A 114 -1.56 -19.20 -6.81
N ILE A 115 -2.63 -19.90 -6.52
CA ILE A 115 -3.14 -21.02 -7.34
C ILE A 115 -3.61 -20.56 -8.72
N ASN A 116 -4.06 -19.31 -8.82
CA ASN A 116 -4.46 -18.70 -10.09
C ASN A 116 -3.86 -17.30 -10.21
N ARG A 117 -2.76 -17.19 -10.97
CA ARG A 117 -1.93 -15.98 -11.07
C ARG A 117 -2.60 -14.77 -11.73
N ILE A 118 -3.75 -14.97 -12.38
CA ILE A 118 -4.41 -13.91 -13.16
C ILE A 118 -5.39 -13.12 -12.30
N HIS A 119 -6.02 -13.75 -11.30
CA HIS A 119 -7.10 -13.16 -10.51
C HIS A 119 -6.92 -13.25 -9.00
N ASN A 120 -5.99 -14.06 -8.51
CA ASN A 120 -5.80 -14.29 -7.08
C ASN A 120 -4.41 -13.87 -6.63
N VAL A 121 -4.35 -13.21 -5.50
CA VAL A 121 -3.12 -12.85 -4.83
C VAL A 121 -3.12 -13.53 -3.47
N LEU A 122 -2.06 -14.27 -3.18
CA LEU A 122 -1.83 -14.77 -1.82
C LEU A 122 -1.27 -13.63 -0.98
N LEU A 123 -2.02 -13.23 0.01
CA LEU A 123 -1.59 -12.29 1.04
C LEU A 123 -1.25 -13.06 2.29
N GLU A 124 0.02 -13.08 2.65
CA GLU A 124 0.50 -13.65 3.91
C GLU A 124 0.56 -12.54 4.95
N VAL A 125 -0.28 -12.65 5.99
CA VAL A 125 -0.40 -11.65 7.05
C VAL A 125 -0.02 -12.32 8.36
N THR A 126 1.05 -11.87 8.97
CA THR A 126 1.39 -12.27 10.35
C THR A 126 0.77 -11.28 11.32
N VAL A 127 -0.06 -11.79 12.23
CA VAL A 127 -0.79 -10.98 13.21
C VAL A 127 -0.36 -11.41 14.60
N GLU A 128 0.08 -10.47 15.42
CA GLU A 128 0.27 -10.72 16.85
C GLU A 128 -1.03 -10.37 17.58
N THR A 129 -1.57 -11.31 18.34
CA THR A 129 -2.86 -11.14 19.00
C THR A 129 -2.72 -11.25 20.51
N ASN A 130 -3.56 -10.50 21.23
CA ASN A 130 -3.65 -10.59 22.69
C ASN A 130 -4.60 -11.73 23.13
N GLY A 131 -4.37 -12.94 22.59
CA GLY A 131 -5.10 -14.14 22.98
C GLY A 131 -6.15 -14.63 21.97
N HIS A 132 -6.71 -15.82 22.24
CA HIS A 132 -7.59 -16.58 21.35
C HIS A 132 -8.86 -15.81 20.91
N GLU A 133 -9.39 -14.98 21.77
CA GLU A 133 -10.60 -14.21 21.48
C GLU A 133 -10.40 -13.20 20.33
N ASN A 134 -9.23 -12.57 20.30
CA ASN A 134 -8.86 -11.65 19.21
C ASN A 134 -8.62 -12.39 17.89
N ILE A 135 -8.04 -13.58 17.94
CA ILE A 135 -7.87 -14.42 16.75
C ILE A 135 -9.23 -14.73 16.12
N GLN A 136 -10.21 -15.14 16.92
CA GLN A 136 -11.54 -15.47 16.43
C GLN A 136 -12.25 -14.25 15.82
N LYS A 137 -12.11 -13.06 16.40
CA LYS A 137 -12.66 -11.82 15.83
C LYS A 137 -12.09 -11.51 14.46
N ILE A 138 -10.76 -11.66 14.30
CA ILE A 138 -10.06 -11.45 13.03
C ILE A 138 -10.52 -12.46 11.98
N LEU A 139 -10.58 -13.75 12.34
CA LEU A 139 -11.01 -14.81 11.42
C LEU A 139 -12.47 -14.64 10.99
N ASN A 140 -13.34 -14.22 11.89
CA ASN A 140 -14.73 -13.96 11.58
C ASN A 140 -14.89 -12.77 10.62
N SER A 141 -14.15 -11.69 10.84
CA SER A 141 -14.16 -10.55 9.91
C SER A 141 -13.74 -10.94 8.51
N PHE A 142 -12.69 -11.74 8.36
CA PHE A 142 -12.29 -12.21 7.03
C PHE A 142 -13.37 -13.09 6.36
N LYS A 143 -14.04 -13.96 7.13
CA LYS A 143 -15.16 -14.79 6.61
C LYS A 143 -16.34 -13.94 6.18
N GLU A 144 -16.66 -12.90 6.92
CA GLU A 144 -17.75 -11.95 6.62
C GLU A 144 -17.53 -11.26 5.26
N TYR A 145 -16.28 -10.99 4.90
CA TYR A 145 -15.90 -10.41 3.61
C TYR A 145 -15.55 -11.45 2.53
N ASN A 146 -15.90 -12.75 2.73
CA ASN A 146 -15.67 -13.85 1.78
C ASN A 146 -14.18 -14.08 1.40
N TYR A 147 -13.24 -13.78 2.29
CA TYR A 147 -11.83 -14.13 2.07
C TYR A 147 -11.56 -15.60 2.40
N GLN A 148 -10.84 -16.30 1.52
CA GLN A 148 -10.30 -17.62 1.84
C GLN A 148 -9.08 -17.47 2.74
N ILE A 149 -9.09 -18.12 3.91
CA ILE A 149 -8.04 -17.99 4.91
C ILE A 149 -7.41 -19.36 5.17
N ASN A 150 -6.09 -19.42 5.12
CA ASN A 150 -5.30 -20.52 5.68
C ASN A 150 -4.58 -20.00 6.91
N VAL A 151 -4.86 -20.59 8.07
CA VAL A 151 -4.18 -20.22 9.34
C VAL A 151 -2.95 -21.11 9.49
N MET A 152 -1.77 -20.48 9.62
CA MET A 152 -0.55 -21.16 9.99
C MET A 152 -0.16 -20.75 11.42
N TYR A 153 0.12 -21.73 12.29
CA TYR A 153 0.55 -21.53 13.67
C TYR A 153 2.06 -21.62 13.81
#